data_1834d59f011b4a47830975e031943407
#
_entry.id   1834d59f011b4a47830975e031943407
#
_cell.length_a   1.000
_cell.length_b   1.000
_cell.length_c   1.000
_cell.angle_alpha   90.00
_cell.angle_beta   90.00
_cell.angle_gamma   90.00
#
_symmetry.space_group_name_H-M   'P 1'
#
loop_
_entity.id
_entity.type
_entity.pdbx_description
1 polymer ?
#
loop_
_entity_poly.entity_id
_entity_poly.type
_entity_poly.pdbx_seq_one_letter_code
_entity_poly.pdbx_strand_id
1 'polypeptide(L)'
;MSDSELPFLEVQLSSYQVKSGDVPFSVRGRLRKSIQFWREIDAPHFILDTIEFGYKLLLLQTPPPFVATNNNSALQESEFVESAISEILSLECITEVFAPPAVINPLSVSIQMSGKKRLILDLRHVNQYLFKSKFPCEDVSIAREVIAMVP
;
A
#
# COMPACT_ATOMS: atom_id res chain seq x y z
N MET A 1 -17.40 -25.37 4.52
CA MET A 1 -16.31 -24.79 3.69
C MET A 1 -16.13 -23.35 4.15
N SER A 2 -15.08 -23.11 4.90
CA SER A 2 -14.84 -21.79 5.53
C SER A 2 -14.22 -20.88 4.47
N ASP A 3 -14.95 -19.83 4.10
CA ASP A 3 -14.43 -18.73 3.32
C ASP A 3 -13.35 -18.03 4.13
N SER A 4 -12.10 -18.36 3.82
CA SER A 4 -10.97 -17.63 4.36
C SER A 4 -10.91 -16.27 3.66
N GLU A 5 -11.42 -15.25 4.31
CA GLU A 5 -11.24 -13.86 3.90
C GLU A 5 -9.75 -13.56 3.78
N LEU A 6 -9.34 -13.22 2.56
CA LEU A 6 -7.97 -12.78 2.30
C LEU A 6 -7.75 -11.43 2.98
N PRO A 7 -6.60 -11.21 3.63
CA PRO A 7 -6.31 -9.94 4.27
C PRO A 7 -6.29 -8.83 3.21
N PHE A 8 -7.05 -7.77 3.47
CA PHE A 8 -6.99 -6.53 2.71
C PHE A 8 -5.56 -6.00 2.75
N LEU A 9 -5.03 -5.58 1.59
CA LEU A 9 -3.89 -4.68 1.57
C LEU A 9 -4.36 -3.33 2.13
N GLU A 10 -4.27 -3.21 3.45
CA GLU A 10 -4.54 -1.98 4.15
C GLU A 10 -3.33 -1.06 3.94
N VAL A 11 -3.47 -0.06 3.09
CA VAL A 11 -2.49 1.01 3.02
C VAL A 11 -2.64 1.78 4.33
N GLN A 12 -1.79 1.47 5.30
CA GLN A 12 -1.73 2.21 6.55
C GLN A 12 -1.10 3.57 6.27
N LEU A 13 -1.94 4.54 5.94
CA LEU A 13 -1.57 5.95 6.05
C LEU A 13 -1.44 6.26 7.54
N SER A 14 -0.24 6.07 8.06
CA SER A 14 0.11 6.60 9.37
C SER A 14 -0.11 8.11 9.30
N SER A 15 -0.98 8.64 10.13
CA SER A 15 -1.14 10.08 10.31
C SER A 15 0.16 10.64 10.89
N TYR A 16 1.13 10.87 10.02
CA TYR A 16 2.30 11.66 10.34
C TYR A 16 1.82 13.10 10.46
N GLN A 17 1.69 13.60 11.67
CA GLN A 17 1.51 15.03 11.88
C GLN A 17 2.81 15.70 11.49
N VAL A 18 2.85 16.30 10.31
CA VAL A 18 3.94 17.18 9.89
C VAL A 18 3.98 18.33 10.90
N LYS A 19 5.02 18.37 11.73
CA LYS A 19 5.25 19.52 12.59
C LYS A 19 5.49 20.72 11.69
N SER A 20 4.78 21.81 11.96
CA SER A 20 4.92 23.09 11.27
C SER A 20 6.41 23.49 11.26
N GLY A 21 7.05 23.44 10.09
CA GLY A 21 8.46 23.76 9.89
C GLY A 21 9.26 22.73 9.07
N ASP A 22 8.75 21.51 8.90
CA ASP A 22 9.42 20.53 8.07
C ASP A 22 9.14 20.79 6.58
N VAL A 23 10.21 20.92 5.78
CA VAL A 23 10.11 20.93 4.33
C VAL A 23 9.44 19.62 3.90
N PRO A 24 8.33 19.66 3.13
CA PRO A 24 7.67 18.44 2.69
C PRO A 24 8.69 17.57 1.94
N PHE A 25 9.05 16.43 2.52
CA PHE A 25 9.97 15.53 1.86
C PHE A 25 9.20 14.49 1.05
N SER A 26 9.62 14.29 -0.19
CA SER A 26 9.07 13.24 -1.03
C SER A 26 9.39 11.86 -0.44
N VAL A 27 8.37 11.04 -0.25
CA VAL A 27 8.50 9.64 0.17
C VAL A 27 8.94 8.77 -1.00
N ARG A 28 8.57 9.18 -2.23
CA ARG A 28 8.84 8.46 -3.45
C ARG A 28 10.35 8.25 -3.66
N GLY A 29 10.72 7.02 -3.91
CA GLY A 29 12.09 6.66 -4.30
C GLY A 29 13.12 6.70 -3.16
N ARG A 30 12.73 6.91 -1.90
CA ARG A 30 13.68 6.95 -0.76
C ARG A 30 14.46 5.65 -0.61
N LEU A 31 13.81 4.50 -0.70
CA LEU A 31 14.50 3.20 -0.65
C LEU A 31 15.46 3.04 -1.82
N ARG A 32 15.05 3.48 -3.02
CA ARG A 32 15.92 3.46 -4.21
C ARG A 32 17.17 4.33 -4.05
N LYS A 33 17.06 5.49 -3.40
CA LYS A 33 18.22 6.35 -3.10
C LYS A 33 19.24 5.66 -2.18
N SER A 34 18.79 4.71 -1.36
CA SER A 34 19.61 3.92 -0.45
C SER A 34 19.93 2.52 -0.99
N ILE A 35 19.79 2.27 -2.28
CA ILE A 35 19.97 0.92 -2.88
C ILE A 35 21.36 0.35 -2.59
N GLN A 36 22.38 1.20 -2.52
CA GLN A 36 23.74 0.77 -2.21
C GLN A 36 23.84 0.15 -0.82
N PHE A 37 23.21 0.74 0.19
CA PHE A 37 23.11 0.16 1.52
C PHE A 37 22.50 -1.25 1.50
N TRP A 38 21.41 -1.43 0.73
CA TRP A 38 20.75 -2.73 0.61
C TRP A 38 21.62 -3.79 -0.08
N ARG A 39 22.49 -3.38 -1.01
CA ARG A 39 23.50 -4.25 -1.62
C ARG A 39 24.61 -4.61 -0.64
N GLU A 40 25.07 -3.65 0.17
CA GLU A 40 26.14 -3.86 1.17
C GLU A 40 25.73 -4.84 2.28
N ILE A 41 24.46 -4.87 2.66
CA ILE A 41 23.94 -5.84 3.63
C ILE A 41 23.52 -7.18 2.99
N ASP A 42 23.88 -7.38 1.72
CA ASP A 42 23.58 -8.59 0.94
C ASP A 42 22.07 -8.95 0.91
N ALA A 43 21.22 -7.93 0.73
CA ALA A 43 19.78 -8.13 0.65
C ALA A 43 19.42 -9.06 -0.53
N PRO A 44 18.44 -9.96 -0.36
CA PRO A 44 18.02 -10.88 -1.42
C PRO A 44 17.67 -10.15 -2.72
N HIS A 45 17.98 -10.76 -3.87
CA HIS A 45 17.74 -10.18 -5.21
C HIS A 45 16.31 -9.69 -5.41
N PHE A 46 15.32 -10.44 -4.90
CA PHE A 46 13.91 -10.01 -4.93
C PHE A 46 13.68 -8.65 -4.22
N ILE A 47 14.35 -8.42 -3.10
CA ILE A 47 14.26 -7.16 -2.36
C ILE A 47 14.92 -6.03 -3.16
N LEU A 48 16.11 -6.27 -3.72
CA LEU A 48 16.82 -5.29 -4.55
C LEU A 48 15.99 -4.90 -5.77
N ASP A 49 15.43 -5.88 -6.48
CA ASP A 49 14.54 -5.63 -7.62
C ASP A 49 13.29 -4.84 -7.23
N THR A 50 12.68 -5.19 -6.09
CA THR A 50 11.50 -4.48 -5.60
C THR A 50 11.83 -3.02 -5.25
N ILE A 51 12.98 -2.76 -4.64
CA ILE A 51 13.43 -1.39 -4.30
C ILE A 51 13.76 -0.60 -5.58
N GLU A 52 14.42 -1.22 -6.55
CA GLU A 52 14.91 -0.54 -7.75
C GLU A 52 13.81 -0.31 -8.79
N PHE A 53 12.95 -1.31 -9.02
CA PHE A 53 11.95 -1.32 -10.09
C PHE A 53 10.49 -1.27 -9.60
N GLY A 54 10.27 -1.37 -8.30
CA GLY A 54 8.95 -1.47 -7.70
C GLY A 54 8.45 -2.91 -7.59
N TYR A 55 7.50 -3.12 -6.69
CA TYR A 55 6.86 -4.43 -6.53
C TYR A 55 5.97 -4.74 -7.72
N LYS A 56 6.21 -5.88 -8.37
CA LYS A 56 5.43 -6.35 -9.51
C LYS A 56 4.31 -7.26 -9.03
N LEU A 57 3.06 -6.86 -9.30
CA LEU A 57 1.91 -7.72 -9.06
C LEU A 57 1.95 -8.89 -10.06
N LEU A 58 1.99 -10.11 -9.53
CA LEU A 58 1.96 -11.32 -10.35
C LEU A 58 0.52 -11.62 -10.74
N LEU A 59 0.12 -11.16 -11.93
CA LEU A 59 -1.18 -11.43 -12.50
C LEU A 59 -1.15 -12.77 -13.24
N LEU A 60 -2.14 -13.64 -12.98
CA LEU A 60 -2.37 -14.87 -13.73
C LEU A 60 -2.88 -14.55 -15.14
N GLN A 61 -3.67 -13.49 -15.27
CA GLN A 61 -4.17 -12.96 -16.51
C GLN A 61 -4.47 -11.47 -16.35
N THR A 62 -4.50 -10.74 -17.45
CA THR A 62 -4.88 -9.33 -17.44
C THR A 62 -6.34 -9.19 -17.01
N PRO A 63 -6.66 -8.41 -15.97
CA PRO A 63 -8.03 -8.14 -15.59
C PRO A 63 -8.80 -7.50 -16.76
N PRO A 64 -10.05 -7.88 -17.00
CA PRO A 64 -10.89 -7.20 -17.98
C PRO A 64 -11.14 -5.75 -17.55
N PRO A 65 -11.50 -4.86 -18.49
CA PRO A 65 -11.89 -3.50 -18.15
C PRO A 65 -12.97 -3.49 -17.06
N PHE A 66 -12.74 -2.69 -16.04
CA PHE A 66 -13.64 -2.60 -14.88
C PHE A 66 -13.62 -1.16 -14.36
N VAL A 67 -14.80 -0.57 -14.25
CA VAL A 67 -14.96 0.78 -13.68
C VAL A 67 -15.98 0.71 -12.56
N ALA A 68 -15.53 0.99 -11.34
CA ALA A 68 -16.39 1.07 -10.17
C ALA A 68 -16.51 2.49 -9.65
N THR A 69 -17.66 2.81 -9.10
CA THR A 69 -17.87 4.03 -8.30
C THR A 69 -17.42 3.78 -6.86
N ASN A 70 -17.03 4.83 -6.17
CA ASN A 70 -16.67 4.74 -4.76
C ASN A 70 -17.80 4.15 -3.91
N ASN A 71 -17.43 3.39 -2.89
CA ASN A 71 -18.36 2.81 -1.94
C ASN A 71 -19.05 3.89 -1.11
N ASN A 72 -20.23 3.58 -0.57
CA ASN A 72 -21.03 4.54 0.20
C ASN A 72 -20.27 5.21 1.36
N SER A 73 -19.38 4.47 2.03
CA SER A 73 -18.54 5.02 3.09
C SER A 73 -17.60 6.13 2.61
N ALA A 74 -17.06 6.01 1.40
CA ALA A 74 -16.21 7.05 0.81
C ALA A 74 -17.06 8.24 0.30
N LEU A 75 -18.26 7.98 -0.22
CA LEU A 75 -19.17 9.04 -0.66
C LEU A 75 -19.69 9.88 0.51
N GLN A 76 -19.97 9.25 1.66
CA GLN A 76 -20.39 9.93 2.87
C GLN A 76 -19.27 10.74 3.53
N GLU A 77 -18.02 10.38 3.30
CA GLU A 77 -16.82 10.99 3.86
C GLU A 77 -15.98 11.69 2.80
N SER A 78 -16.64 12.34 1.82
CA SER A 78 -15.99 12.93 0.65
C SER A 78 -14.91 13.95 1.01
N GLU A 79 -15.13 14.82 2.00
CA GLU A 79 -14.13 15.79 2.45
C GLU A 79 -12.85 15.12 2.97
N PHE A 80 -13.00 14.02 3.73
CA PHE A 80 -11.86 13.23 4.19
C PHE A 80 -11.14 12.58 3.02
N VAL A 81 -11.88 12.02 2.05
CA VAL A 81 -11.30 11.36 0.86
C VAL A 81 -10.50 12.36 0.03
N GLU A 82 -11.04 13.54 -0.24
CA GLU A 82 -10.36 14.61 -0.98
C GLU A 82 -9.08 15.09 -0.28
N SER A 83 -9.16 15.29 1.03
CA SER A 83 -8.01 15.67 1.84
C SER A 83 -6.91 14.60 1.82
N ALA A 84 -7.29 13.32 1.99
CA ALA A 84 -6.36 12.21 1.98
C ALA A 84 -5.69 12.03 0.60
N ILE A 85 -6.44 12.16 -0.49
CA ILE A 85 -5.89 12.10 -1.85
C ILE A 85 -4.91 13.25 -2.08
N SER A 86 -5.27 14.47 -1.68
CA SER A 86 -4.38 15.65 -1.81
C SER A 86 -3.07 15.46 -1.05
N GLU A 87 -3.14 14.88 0.16
CA GLU A 87 -1.95 14.55 0.95
C GLU A 87 -1.06 13.54 0.23
N ILE A 88 -1.63 12.42 -0.26
CA ILE A 88 -0.86 11.37 -0.94
C ILE A 88 -0.25 11.87 -2.25
N LEU A 89 -0.95 12.76 -2.97
CA LEU A 89 -0.44 13.44 -4.16
C LEU A 89 0.75 14.36 -3.82
N SER A 90 0.63 15.15 -2.75
CA SER A 90 1.72 16.05 -2.30
C SER A 90 2.97 15.29 -1.87
N LEU A 91 2.81 14.06 -1.37
CA LEU A 91 3.89 13.14 -1.01
C LEU A 91 4.45 12.36 -2.22
N GLU A 92 3.95 12.61 -3.42
CA GLU A 92 4.33 11.90 -4.66
C GLU A 92 4.12 10.37 -4.59
N CYS A 93 3.24 9.88 -3.69
CA CYS A 93 2.94 8.45 -3.57
C CYS A 93 2.00 7.95 -4.67
N ILE A 94 1.20 8.85 -5.24
CA ILE A 94 0.32 8.59 -6.38
C ILE A 94 0.53 9.70 -7.44
N THR A 95 0.06 9.44 -8.65
CA THR A 95 0.09 10.41 -9.75
C THR A 95 -1.29 10.53 -10.38
N GLU A 96 -1.65 11.74 -10.76
CA GLU A 96 -2.84 11.98 -11.57
C GLU A 96 -2.61 11.49 -13.00
N VAL A 97 -3.63 10.89 -13.60
CA VAL A 97 -3.60 10.42 -14.99
C VAL A 97 -4.62 11.17 -15.83
N PHE A 98 -4.24 11.56 -17.04
CA PHE A 98 -5.11 12.34 -17.94
C PHE A 98 -6.13 11.47 -18.69
N ALA A 99 -5.86 10.17 -18.84
CA ALA A 99 -6.76 9.22 -19.47
C ALA A 99 -7.17 8.14 -18.46
N PRO A 100 -8.45 7.78 -18.40
CA PRO A 100 -8.91 6.76 -17.47
C PRO A 100 -8.25 5.42 -17.79
N PRO A 101 -7.69 4.72 -16.80
CA PRO A 101 -7.16 3.37 -17.00
C PRO A 101 -8.30 2.36 -17.25
N ALA A 102 -7.96 1.22 -17.83
CA ALA A 102 -8.93 0.15 -18.09
C ALA A 102 -9.58 -0.41 -16.80
N VAL A 103 -8.87 -0.33 -15.68
CA VAL A 103 -9.36 -0.81 -14.39
C VAL A 103 -9.36 0.34 -13.39
N ILE A 104 -10.55 0.66 -12.86
CA ILE A 104 -10.76 1.68 -11.84
C ILE A 104 -11.40 1.02 -10.63
N ASN A 105 -10.65 0.92 -9.53
CA ASN A 105 -11.11 0.33 -8.29
C ASN A 105 -11.76 1.40 -7.39
N PRO A 106 -12.80 1.02 -6.60
CA PRO A 106 -13.47 1.95 -5.72
C PRO A 106 -12.67 2.25 -4.46
N LEU A 107 -12.91 3.41 -3.88
CA LEU A 107 -12.43 3.77 -2.56
C LEU A 107 -13.51 3.49 -1.51
N SER A 108 -13.05 3.16 -0.30
CA SER A 108 -13.85 3.02 0.91
C SER A 108 -13.21 3.82 2.04
N VAL A 109 -14.00 4.15 3.06
CA VAL A 109 -13.50 4.73 4.30
C VAL A 109 -13.86 3.82 5.45
N SER A 110 -12.89 3.45 6.27
CA SER A 110 -13.08 2.75 7.54
C SER A 110 -12.92 3.74 8.68
N ILE A 111 -13.86 3.71 9.63
CA ILE A 111 -13.82 4.52 10.84
C ILE A 111 -13.57 3.59 12.03
N GLN A 112 -12.46 3.77 12.71
CA GLN A 112 -12.12 3.02 13.91
C GLN A 112 -12.95 3.49 15.11
N MET A 113 -13.01 2.68 16.17
CA MET A 113 -13.70 3.05 17.43
C MET A 113 -13.14 4.36 18.04
N SER A 114 -11.87 4.67 17.79
CA SER A 114 -11.23 5.93 18.19
C SER A 114 -11.65 7.15 17.37
N GLY A 115 -12.53 6.98 16.36
CA GLY A 115 -12.90 8.01 15.40
C GLY A 115 -11.88 8.24 14.29
N LYS A 116 -10.72 7.54 14.30
CA LYS A 116 -9.73 7.66 13.25
C LYS A 116 -10.26 7.08 11.94
N LYS A 117 -10.20 7.90 10.86
CA LYS A 117 -10.60 7.49 9.51
C LYS A 117 -9.41 6.95 8.74
N ARG A 118 -9.65 5.95 7.89
CA ARG A 118 -8.67 5.36 6.99
C ARG A 118 -9.24 5.27 5.59
N LEU A 119 -8.48 5.73 4.61
CA LEU A 119 -8.80 5.55 3.20
C LEU A 119 -8.36 4.15 2.77
N ILE A 120 -9.25 3.43 2.10
CA ILE A 120 -9.02 2.06 1.63
C ILE A 120 -9.25 2.01 0.12
N LEU A 121 -8.26 1.50 -0.61
CA LEU A 121 -8.41 1.14 -2.02
C LEU A 121 -8.94 -0.30 -2.10
N ASP A 122 -10.15 -0.48 -2.60
CA ASP A 122 -10.78 -1.79 -2.70
C ASP A 122 -10.28 -2.54 -3.94
N LEU A 123 -9.36 -3.45 -3.73
CA LEU A 123 -8.75 -4.27 -4.79
C LEU A 123 -9.40 -5.65 -4.97
N ARG A 124 -10.58 -5.91 -4.39
CA ARG A 124 -11.24 -7.22 -4.48
C ARG A 124 -11.40 -7.71 -5.92
N HIS A 125 -11.70 -6.81 -6.85
CA HIS A 125 -11.79 -7.16 -8.27
C HIS A 125 -10.43 -7.62 -8.83
N VAL A 126 -9.37 -6.85 -8.63
CA VAL A 126 -8.02 -7.18 -9.14
C VAL A 126 -7.46 -8.43 -8.47
N ASN A 127 -7.74 -8.63 -7.18
CA ASN A 127 -7.24 -9.77 -6.40
C ASN A 127 -7.69 -11.13 -6.96
N GLN A 128 -8.77 -11.19 -7.73
CA GLN A 128 -9.23 -12.42 -8.38
C GLN A 128 -8.26 -12.90 -9.47
N TYR A 129 -7.47 -11.99 -10.02
CA TYR A 129 -6.53 -12.22 -11.11
C TYR A 129 -5.09 -12.35 -10.63
N LEU A 130 -4.83 -12.19 -9.33
CA LEU A 130 -3.49 -12.32 -8.75
C LEU A 130 -3.13 -13.79 -8.52
N PHE A 131 -1.86 -14.10 -8.71
CA PHE A 131 -1.28 -15.35 -8.24
C PHE A 131 -1.32 -15.37 -6.70
N LYS A 132 -2.04 -16.33 -6.14
CA LYS A 132 -2.17 -16.50 -4.70
C LYS A 132 -0.94 -17.26 -4.17
N SER A 133 -0.01 -16.55 -3.56
CA SER A 133 1.09 -17.14 -2.80
C SER A 133 0.83 -16.91 -1.32
N LYS A 134 0.96 -17.97 -0.52
CA LYS A 134 0.98 -17.83 0.94
C LYS A 134 2.40 -17.43 1.34
N PHE A 135 2.56 -16.23 1.85
CA PHE A 135 3.77 -15.83 2.56
C PHE A 135 3.59 -16.14 4.05
N PRO A 136 4.43 -16.98 4.65
CA PRO A 136 4.55 -16.97 6.10
C PRO A 136 5.15 -15.61 6.47
N CYS A 137 4.36 -14.75 7.07
CA CYS A 137 4.90 -13.54 7.69
C CYS A 137 5.63 -13.97 8.95
N GLU A 138 6.86 -13.53 9.11
CA GLU A 138 7.56 -13.64 10.38
C GLU A 138 6.79 -12.81 11.41
N ASP A 139 6.43 -13.45 12.51
CA ASP A 139 5.77 -12.77 13.61
C ASP A 139 6.78 -12.17 14.60
N VAL A 140 6.30 -11.45 15.59
CA VAL A 140 7.13 -10.82 16.60
C VAL A 140 7.94 -11.84 17.41
N SER A 141 7.47 -13.10 17.52
CA SER A 141 8.17 -14.17 18.24
C SER A 141 9.44 -14.58 17.49
N ILE A 142 9.37 -14.74 16.18
CA ILE A 142 10.53 -15.05 15.32
C ILE A 142 11.55 -13.90 15.35
N ALA A 143 11.09 -12.64 15.23
CA ALA A 143 11.96 -11.48 15.33
C ALA A 143 12.69 -11.42 16.69
N ARG A 144 12.01 -11.77 17.79
CA ARG A 144 12.59 -11.82 19.12
C ARG A 144 13.67 -12.92 19.26
N GLU A 145 13.45 -14.09 18.66
CA GLU A 145 14.44 -15.16 18.64
C GLU A 145 15.69 -14.75 17.87
N VAL A 146 15.53 -14.11 16.70
CA VAL A 146 16.66 -13.63 15.89
C VAL A 146 17.47 -12.58 16.67
N ILE A 147 16.82 -11.63 17.33
CA ILE A 147 17.50 -10.60 18.13
C ILE A 147 18.24 -11.23 19.33
N ALA A 148 17.70 -12.28 19.94
CA ALA A 148 18.34 -12.98 21.05
C ALA A 148 19.58 -13.79 20.64
N MET A 149 19.74 -14.10 19.34
CA MET A 149 20.90 -14.85 18.80
C MET A 149 22.05 -13.93 18.37
N VAL A 150 21.86 -12.61 18.38
CA VAL A 150 22.94 -11.66 18.09
C VAL A 150 23.78 -11.47 19.37
N PRO A 151 25.07 -11.82 19.36
CA PRO A 151 25.96 -11.72 20.51
C PRO A 151 26.25 -10.28 20.94
#